data_b6d212de6ab0f03a4c06d958d8bc1e7b
#
_entry.id   b6d212de6ab0f03a4c06d958d8bc1e7b
#
_cell.length_a   1.000
_cell.length_b   1.000
_cell.length_c   1.000
_cell.angle_alpha   90.00
_cell.angle_beta   90.00
_cell.angle_gamma   90.00
#
_symmetry.space_group_name_H-M   'P 1'
#
loop_
_entity.id
_entity.type
_entity.pdbx_description
1 polymer ?
#
loop_
_entity_poly.entity_id
_entity_poly.type
_entity_poly.pdbx_seq_one_letter_code
_entity_poly.pdbx_strand_id
1 'polypeptide(L)'
;PWTFDSGRGRLAYRVGEDSVSVASGLIELLDGDLSAYGKLSMNLPPARELQTWGLTMGVADVELLAAGAYIPNPIPENLRSWIESAVKGGRSNEAGVTVHGALFRGSPAVRKAHDLYLKVEDTEIEYHPDWPPATDLTATIHIDNHHVLTNDATGKVYSSEVADVDVFVVIPDSGQADMVMVSA
;
A
#
# COMPACT_ATOMS: atom_id res chain seq x y z
N PRO A 1 3.93 16.38 -3.84
CA PRO A 1 2.46 16.43 -3.89
C PRO A 1 1.97 15.64 -5.11
N TRP A 2 0.92 14.86 -4.95
CA TRP A 2 0.29 14.20 -6.07
C TRP A 2 -0.46 15.23 -6.91
N THR A 3 -0.33 15.11 -8.21
CA THR A 3 -1.06 15.91 -9.19
C THR A 3 -1.84 14.96 -10.08
N PHE A 4 -3.06 15.31 -10.38
CA PHE A 4 -3.94 14.56 -11.27
C PHE A 4 -4.54 15.53 -12.30
N ASP A 5 -4.78 15.04 -13.50
CA ASP A 5 -5.39 15.82 -14.57
C ASP A 5 -6.83 16.21 -14.24
N SER A 6 -7.55 15.28 -13.64
CA SER A 6 -8.93 15.51 -13.23
C SER A 6 -9.35 14.62 -12.07
N GLY A 7 -10.38 15.04 -11.35
CA GLY A 7 -10.97 14.26 -10.27
C GLY A 7 -12.47 14.47 -10.18
N ARG A 8 -13.19 13.41 -9.87
CA ARG A 8 -14.63 13.41 -9.69
C ARG A 8 -15.02 12.68 -8.42
N GLY A 9 -15.85 13.28 -7.60
CA GLY A 9 -16.30 12.65 -6.37
C GLY A 9 -17.41 13.43 -5.68
N ARG A 10 -17.90 12.88 -4.57
CA ARG A 10 -18.87 13.55 -3.69
C ARG A 10 -18.34 13.50 -2.27
N LEU A 11 -18.52 14.59 -1.56
CA LEU A 11 -18.26 14.69 -0.13
C LEU A 11 -19.58 14.90 0.60
N ALA A 12 -19.74 14.23 1.71
CA ALA A 12 -20.82 14.43 2.66
C ALA A 12 -20.22 14.78 4.02
N TYR A 13 -20.87 15.67 4.74
CA TYR A 13 -20.52 15.96 6.14
C TYR A 13 -21.75 15.85 7.02
N ARG A 14 -21.53 15.47 8.25
CA ARG A 14 -22.55 15.42 9.29
C ARG A 14 -22.03 16.17 10.51
N VAL A 15 -22.85 17.08 11.00
CA VAL A 15 -22.61 17.78 12.26
C VAL A 15 -23.46 17.11 13.32
N GLY A 16 -22.84 16.53 14.32
CA GLY A 16 -23.47 15.99 15.52
C GLY A 16 -23.25 16.93 16.72
N GLU A 17 -23.75 16.54 17.89
CA GLU A 17 -23.57 17.33 19.12
C GLU A 17 -22.10 17.40 19.53
N ASP A 18 -21.36 16.29 19.41
CA ASP A 18 -20.00 16.16 19.91
C ASP A 18 -18.95 15.87 18.81
N SER A 19 -19.33 15.91 17.53
CA SER A 19 -18.36 15.67 16.45
C SER A 19 -18.86 16.14 15.09
N VAL A 20 -17.90 16.43 14.21
CA VAL A 20 -18.14 16.57 12.79
C VAL A 20 -17.51 15.38 12.08
N SER A 21 -18.28 14.70 11.23
CA SER A 21 -17.76 13.65 10.38
C SER A 21 -17.84 14.07 8.91
N VAL A 22 -16.79 13.74 8.17
CA VAL A 22 -16.71 13.95 6.72
C VAL A 22 -16.46 12.58 6.09
N ALA A 23 -17.17 12.28 5.03
CA ALA A 23 -16.95 11.07 4.25
C ALA A 23 -17.14 11.36 2.75
N SER A 24 -16.30 10.78 1.93
CA SER A 24 -16.52 10.78 0.49
C SER A 24 -17.37 9.56 0.06
N GLY A 25 -18.09 9.72 -1.04
CA GLY A 25 -18.40 8.58 -1.89
C GLY A 25 -17.14 8.09 -2.61
N LEU A 26 -17.30 7.32 -3.68
CA LEU A 26 -16.18 6.99 -4.54
C LEU A 26 -15.66 8.27 -5.21
N ILE A 27 -14.36 8.51 -5.07
CA ILE A 27 -13.62 9.55 -5.78
C ILE A 27 -12.88 8.85 -6.90
N GLU A 28 -12.96 9.39 -8.08
CA GLU A 28 -12.24 8.99 -9.28
C GLU A 28 -11.17 10.03 -9.59
N LEU A 29 -9.95 9.61 -9.83
CA LEU A 29 -8.82 10.46 -10.16
C LEU A 29 -8.20 9.95 -11.46
N LEU A 30 -7.89 10.84 -12.39
CA LEU A 30 -7.32 10.51 -13.69
C LEU A 30 -6.00 11.27 -13.86
N ASP A 31 -4.98 10.58 -14.37
CA ASP A 31 -3.67 11.13 -14.72
C ASP A 31 -3.14 10.36 -15.94
N GLY A 32 -3.28 10.95 -17.14
CA GLY A 32 -3.05 10.23 -18.40
C GLY A 32 -3.95 9.01 -18.50
N ASP A 33 -3.34 7.84 -18.69
CA ASP A 33 -4.03 6.54 -18.78
C ASP A 33 -4.29 5.91 -17.40
N LEU A 34 -3.74 6.48 -16.32
CA LEU A 34 -3.93 5.98 -14.97
C LEU A 34 -5.29 6.38 -14.42
N SER A 35 -6.05 5.40 -13.94
CA SER A 35 -7.28 5.60 -13.20
C SER A 35 -7.12 5.13 -11.76
N ALA A 36 -7.29 6.05 -10.81
CA ALA A 36 -7.31 5.73 -9.39
C ALA A 36 -8.69 5.99 -8.79
N TYR A 37 -9.05 5.15 -7.85
CA TYR A 37 -10.33 5.24 -7.14
C TYR A 37 -10.09 5.29 -5.65
N GLY A 38 -10.87 6.08 -4.92
CA GLY A 38 -10.65 6.16 -3.49
C GLY A 38 -11.84 6.63 -2.69
N LYS A 39 -11.70 6.51 -1.38
CA LYS A 39 -12.61 7.05 -0.37
C LYS A 39 -11.81 7.71 0.74
N LEU A 40 -12.30 8.85 1.19
CA LEU A 40 -11.77 9.59 2.33
C LEU A 40 -12.80 9.66 3.44
N SER A 41 -12.35 9.52 4.67
CA SER A 41 -13.17 9.75 5.85
C SER A 41 -12.41 10.54 6.90
N MET A 42 -13.13 11.36 7.68
CA MET A 42 -12.59 12.08 8.82
C MET A 42 -13.62 12.07 9.93
N ASN A 43 -13.15 11.93 11.17
CA ASN A 43 -13.95 12.14 12.37
C ASN A 43 -13.27 13.20 13.23
N LEU A 44 -13.98 14.28 13.50
CA LEU A 44 -13.47 15.52 14.09
C LEU A 44 -14.22 15.83 15.40
N PRO A 45 -14.01 15.07 16.47
CA PRO A 45 -14.48 15.44 17.79
C PRO A 45 -13.78 16.71 18.29
N PRO A 46 -14.32 17.41 19.32
CA PRO A 46 -13.70 18.62 19.89
C PRO A 46 -12.28 18.38 20.41
N ALA A 47 -12.04 17.20 21.00
CA ALA A 47 -10.72 16.77 21.47
C ALA A 47 -9.82 16.43 20.27
N ARG A 48 -8.82 17.27 20.00
CA ARG A 48 -7.94 17.14 18.84
C ARG A 48 -7.18 15.84 18.79
N GLU A 49 -6.80 15.31 19.95
CA GLU A 49 -6.08 14.04 20.09
C GLU A 49 -6.91 12.82 19.67
N LEU A 50 -8.22 12.98 19.58
CA LEU A 50 -9.14 11.93 19.12
C LEU A 50 -9.56 12.09 17.64
N GLN A 51 -9.07 13.12 16.98
CA GLN A 51 -9.40 13.36 15.58
C GLN A 51 -8.70 12.36 14.68
N THR A 52 -9.46 11.72 13.79
CA THR A 52 -8.99 10.65 12.94
C THR A 52 -9.29 10.91 11.48
N TRP A 53 -8.52 10.27 10.61
CA TRP A 53 -8.78 10.22 9.19
C TRP A 53 -8.54 8.80 8.66
N GLY A 54 -9.16 8.48 7.54
CA GLY A 54 -8.95 7.24 6.81
C GLY A 54 -8.99 7.51 5.31
N LEU A 55 -8.13 6.83 4.58
CA LEU A 55 -8.03 6.87 3.13
C LEU A 55 -7.96 5.43 2.62
N THR A 56 -8.80 5.10 1.66
CA THR A 56 -8.65 3.88 0.86
C THR A 56 -8.49 4.30 -0.58
N MET A 57 -7.49 3.78 -1.27
CA MET A 57 -7.26 4.02 -2.69
C MET A 57 -7.00 2.69 -3.39
N GLY A 58 -7.39 2.62 -4.66
CA GLY A 58 -7.11 1.50 -5.54
C GLY A 58 -6.78 2.01 -6.93
N VAL A 59 -5.95 1.27 -7.62
CA VAL A 59 -5.59 1.45 -9.03
C VAL A 59 -5.65 0.10 -9.73
N ALA A 60 -5.85 0.12 -11.05
CA ALA A 60 -5.82 -1.06 -11.87
C ALA A 60 -4.87 -0.83 -13.06
N ASP A 61 -4.28 -1.92 -13.54
CA ASP A 61 -3.46 -1.96 -14.77
C ASP A 61 -2.31 -0.93 -14.76
N VAL A 62 -1.54 -0.91 -13.67
CA VAL A 62 -0.44 0.05 -13.50
C VAL A 62 0.93 -0.61 -13.67
N GLU A 63 1.83 0.05 -14.39
CA GLU A 63 3.25 -0.29 -14.43
C GLU A 63 3.89 -0.01 -13.06
N LEU A 64 4.55 -1.00 -12.45
CA LEU A 64 5.05 -0.90 -11.09
C LEU A 64 6.10 0.20 -10.90
N LEU A 65 6.95 0.44 -11.89
CA LEU A 65 7.94 1.53 -11.82
C LEU A 65 7.28 2.92 -11.82
N ALA A 66 6.17 3.08 -12.53
CA ALA A 66 5.39 4.32 -12.52
C ALA A 66 4.60 4.46 -11.20
N ALA A 67 4.16 3.35 -10.61
CA ALA A 67 3.39 3.33 -9.37
C ALA A 67 4.15 3.90 -8.16
N GLY A 68 5.49 3.87 -8.17
CA GLY A 68 6.33 4.44 -7.13
C GLY A 68 6.01 5.90 -6.80
N ALA A 69 5.64 6.70 -7.81
CA ALA A 69 5.23 8.09 -7.64
C ALA A 69 3.93 8.26 -6.82
N TYR A 70 3.10 7.22 -6.76
CA TYR A 70 1.78 7.22 -6.11
C TYR A 70 1.77 6.50 -4.75
N ILE A 71 2.94 6.05 -4.27
CA ILE A 71 3.04 5.48 -2.92
C ILE A 71 2.65 6.55 -1.88
N PRO A 72 1.67 6.29 -1.02
CA PRO A 72 1.22 7.27 -0.03
C PRO A 72 2.31 7.67 0.96
N ASN A 73 2.40 8.96 1.31
CA ASN A 73 3.35 9.47 2.30
C ASN A 73 3.27 8.82 3.70
N PRO A 74 2.13 8.31 4.17
CA PRO A 74 2.07 7.62 5.47
C PRO A 74 2.81 6.30 5.56
N ILE A 75 3.21 5.71 4.42
CA ILE A 75 4.03 4.50 4.41
C ILE A 75 5.41 4.81 5.00
N PRO A 76 5.96 3.95 5.89
CA PRO A 76 7.28 4.13 6.47
C PRO A 76 8.37 4.30 5.39
N GLU A 77 9.31 5.21 5.63
CA GLU A 77 10.36 5.54 4.67
C GLU A 77 11.24 4.33 4.31
N ASN A 78 11.56 3.47 5.29
CA ASN A 78 12.31 2.25 5.07
C ASN A 78 11.58 1.28 4.12
N LEU A 79 10.26 1.15 4.24
CA LEU A 79 9.46 0.33 3.35
C LEU A 79 9.39 0.95 1.94
N ARG A 80 9.20 2.26 1.86
CA ARG A 80 9.22 2.98 0.58
C ARG A 80 10.54 2.77 -0.15
N SER A 81 11.66 3.03 0.51
CA SER A 81 13.00 2.88 -0.06
C SER A 81 13.28 1.45 -0.50
N TRP A 82 12.78 0.47 0.28
CA TRP A 82 12.89 -0.93 -0.11
C TRP A 82 12.09 -1.23 -1.38
N ILE A 83 10.83 -0.80 -1.46
CA ILE A 83 9.99 -1.00 -2.66
C ILE A 83 10.68 -0.38 -3.90
N GLU A 84 11.14 0.86 -3.78
CA GLU A 84 11.81 1.59 -4.88
C GLU A 84 13.11 0.92 -5.34
N SER A 85 13.83 0.29 -4.41
CA SER A 85 15.06 -0.42 -4.74
C SER A 85 14.85 -1.86 -5.21
N ALA A 86 13.85 -2.54 -4.68
CA ALA A 86 13.62 -3.95 -4.94
C ALA A 86 12.88 -4.20 -6.27
N VAL A 87 11.90 -3.36 -6.62
CA VAL A 87 11.09 -3.54 -7.84
C VAL A 87 11.86 -3.02 -9.05
N LYS A 88 12.15 -3.89 -10.02
CA LYS A 88 12.88 -3.55 -11.26
C LYS A 88 11.97 -3.45 -12.48
N GLY A 89 10.77 -3.98 -12.41
CA GLY A 89 9.79 -3.94 -13.49
C GLY A 89 8.58 -4.80 -13.19
N GLY A 90 7.63 -4.82 -14.11
CA GLY A 90 6.41 -5.59 -14.02
C GLY A 90 5.16 -4.75 -13.95
N ARG A 91 4.03 -5.39 -13.83
CA ARG A 91 2.70 -4.77 -13.80
C ARG A 91 1.95 -5.17 -12.55
N SER A 92 1.05 -4.29 -12.13
CA SER A 92 0.01 -4.63 -11.16
C SER A 92 -1.35 -4.51 -11.82
N ASN A 93 -2.06 -5.62 -11.91
CA ASN A 93 -3.43 -5.64 -12.43
C ASN A 93 -4.40 -5.00 -11.45
N GLU A 94 -4.07 -5.08 -10.17
CA GLU A 94 -4.87 -4.53 -9.08
C GLU A 94 -3.95 -4.16 -7.92
N ALA A 95 -4.01 -2.93 -7.49
CA ALA A 95 -3.33 -2.47 -6.29
C ALA A 95 -4.26 -1.63 -5.43
N GLY A 96 -4.13 -1.76 -4.13
CA GLY A 96 -4.92 -0.99 -3.17
C GLY A 96 -4.15 -0.67 -1.92
N VAL A 97 -4.47 0.47 -1.32
CA VAL A 97 -3.93 0.87 -0.03
C VAL A 97 -5.05 1.41 0.86
N THR A 98 -5.04 0.98 2.10
CA THR A 98 -5.86 1.56 3.16
C THR A 98 -4.94 2.12 4.23
N VAL A 99 -5.15 3.38 4.56
CA VAL A 99 -4.42 4.07 5.63
C VAL A 99 -5.41 4.71 6.58
N HIS A 100 -5.15 4.58 7.85
CA HIS A 100 -5.95 5.21 8.88
C HIS A 100 -5.04 5.71 10.00
N GLY A 101 -5.42 6.83 10.62
CA GLY A 101 -4.60 7.37 11.69
C GLY A 101 -5.16 8.64 12.32
N ALA A 102 -4.39 9.18 13.25
CA ALA A 102 -4.67 10.46 13.86
C ALA A 102 -4.42 11.61 12.89
N LEU A 103 -5.24 12.66 12.98
CA LEU A 103 -5.05 13.87 12.18
C LEU A 103 -3.86 14.69 12.69
N PHE A 104 -3.55 14.61 13.96
CA PHE A 104 -2.46 15.32 14.60
C PHE A 104 -1.33 14.39 15.04
N ARG A 105 -0.09 14.81 14.82
CA ARG A 105 1.09 14.06 15.27
C ARG A 105 1.10 14.00 16.81
N GLY A 106 1.46 12.83 17.34
CA GLY A 106 1.57 12.62 18.77
C GLY A 106 0.27 12.32 19.51
N SER A 107 -0.83 12.08 18.78
CA SER A 107 -2.07 11.58 19.40
C SER A 107 -1.87 10.17 19.98
N PRO A 108 -1.84 9.99 21.29
CA PRO A 108 -1.56 8.68 21.90
C PRO A 108 -2.73 7.69 21.76
N ALA A 109 -3.94 8.21 21.52
CA ALA A 109 -5.16 7.42 21.45
C ALA A 109 -5.40 6.75 20.08
N VAL A 110 -4.68 7.14 19.06
CA VAL A 110 -4.91 6.65 17.70
C VAL A 110 -3.62 6.13 17.11
N ARG A 111 -3.56 4.82 16.89
CA ARG A 111 -2.46 4.19 16.16
C ARG A 111 -2.65 4.39 14.66
N LYS A 112 -1.56 4.60 13.96
CA LYS A 112 -1.55 4.48 12.50
C LYS A 112 -1.68 3.01 12.13
N ALA A 113 -2.52 2.74 11.14
CA ALA A 113 -2.58 1.46 10.48
C ALA A 113 -2.50 1.69 8.97
N HIS A 114 -1.79 0.83 8.31
CA HIS A 114 -1.77 0.77 6.85
C HIS A 114 -1.84 -0.69 6.41
N ASP A 115 -2.50 -0.88 5.30
CA ASP A 115 -2.62 -2.15 4.61
C ASP A 115 -2.45 -1.88 3.12
N LEU A 116 -1.57 -2.62 2.49
CA LEU A 116 -1.27 -2.55 1.07
C LEU A 116 -1.53 -3.92 0.45
N TYR A 117 -2.28 -3.92 -0.63
CA TYR A 117 -2.57 -5.08 -1.45
C TYR A 117 -2.04 -4.85 -2.85
N LEU A 118 -1.34 -5.84 -3.41
CA LEU A 118 -0.77 -5.80 -4.75
C LEU A 118 -0.97 -7.17 -5.41
N LYS A 119 -1.53 -7.16 -6.61
CA LYS A 119 -1.55 -8.33 -7.47
C LYS A 119 -0.60 -8.05 -8.64
N VAL A 120 0.57 -8.67 -8.59
CA VAL A 120 1.65 -8.42 -9.54
C VAL A 120 1.77 -9.51 -10.58
N GLU A 121 2.19 -9.14 -11.79
CA GLU A 121 2.44 -10.02 -12.92
C GLU A 121 3.73 -9.60 -13.64
N ASP A 122 4.44 -10.58 -14.19
CA ASP A 122 5.68 -10.38 -14.96
C ASP A 122 6.68 -9.47 -14.23
N THR A 123 6.78 -9.64 -12.92
CA THR A 123 7.53 -8.74 -12.05
C THR A 123 8.95 -9.26 -11.80
N GLU A 124 9.91 -8.35 -11.79
CA GLU A 124 11.28 -8.60 -11.36
C GLU A 124 11.52 -7.91 -10.02
N ILE A 125 11.98 -8.69 -9.02
CA ILE A 125 12.25 -8.20 -7.66
C ILE A 125 13.65 -8.62 -7.22
N GLU A 126 14.49 -7.63 -6.87
CA GLU A 126 15.74 -7.79 -6.13
C GLU A 126 15.49 -7.64 -4.63
N TYR A 127 14.99 -8.67 -3.98
CA TYR A 127 14.57 -8.61 -2.56
C TYR A 127 15.73 -8.59 -1.57
N HIS A 128 16.94 -8.97 -1.99
CA HIS A 128 18.16 -8.91 -1.18
C HIS A 128 19.40 -8.82 -2.07
N PRO A 129 20.39 -7.97 -1.76
CA PRO A 129 21.55 -7.73 -2.63
C PRO A 129 22.46 -8.95 -2.85
N ASP A 130 22.49 -9.89 -1.91
CA ASP A 130 23.30 -11.10 -1.99
C ASP A 130 22.56 -12.32 -2.56
N TRP A 131 21.29 -12.15 -2.93
CA TRP A 131 20.44 -13.22 -3.42
C TRP A 131 20.08 -12.97 -4.89
N PRO A 132 19.85 -14.03 -5.67
CA PRO A 132 19.42 -13.85 -7.04
C PRO A 132 18.04 -13.18 -7.10
N PRO A 133 17.80 -12.33 -8.11
CA PRO A 133 16.48 -11.76 -8.29
C PRO A 133 15.45 -12.85 -8.60
N ALA A 134 14.21 -12.60 -8.19
CA ALA A 134 13.07 -13.32 -8.69
C ALA A 134 12.57 -12.63 -9.95
N THR A 135 12.36 -13.41 -11.02
CA THR A 135 11.87 -12.93 -12.32
C THR A 135 10.60 -13.64 -12.74
N ASP A 136 9.88 -13.07 -13.70
CA ASP A 136 8.59 -13.59 -14.17
C ASP A 136 7.62 -13.85 -12.99
N LEU A 137 7.71 -13.03 -11.94
CA LEU A 137 6.95 -13.22 -10.71
C LEU A 137 5.50 -12.82 -10.91
N THR A 138 4.60 -13.75 -10.61
CA THR A 138 3.17 -13.50 -10.44
C THR A 138 2.81 -13.85 -9.00
N ALA A 139 2.21 -12.93 -8.27
CA ALA A 139 1.90 -13.11 -6.86
C ALA A 139 0.81 -12.16 -6.39
N THR A 140 0.16 -12.54 -5.29
CA THR A 140 -0.65 -11.64 -4.47
C THR A 140 0.15 -11.28 -3.22
N ILE A 141 0.36 -9.99 -3.00
CA ILE A 141 1.17 -9.45 -1.91
C ILE A 141 0.29 -8.60 -1.00
N HIS A 142 0.31 -8.90 0.28
CA HIS A 142 -0.31 -8.09 1.33
C HIS A 142 0.79 -7.56 2.25
N ILE A 143 0.74 -6.27 2.55
CA ILE A 143 1.66 -5.63 3.48
C ILE A 143 0.82 -4.85 4.49
N ASP A 144 0.87 -5.25 5.74
CA ASP A 144 0.32 -4.48 6.85
C ASP A 144 1.41 -3.76 7.64
N ASN A 145 1.09 -3.24 8.83
CA ASN A 145 2.06 -2.51 9.66
C ASN A 145 3.34 -3.29 9.96
N HIS A 146 3.26 -4.62 10.04
CA HIS A 146 4.32 -5.47 10.59
C HIS A 146 4.59 -6.72 9.76
N HIS A 147 3.79 -7.01 8.76
CA HIS A 147 3.87 -8.25 8.01
C HIS A 147 3.87 -8.00 6.50
N VAL A 148 4.63 -8.82 5.79
CA VAL A 148 4.48 -9.03 4.35
C VAL A 148 4.06 -10.48 4.15
N LEU A 149 2.95 -10.66 3.50
CA LEU A 149 2.43 -11.97 3.11
C LEU A 149 2.34 -12.04 1.60
N THR A 150 2.94 -13.06 1.03
CA THR A 150 2.82 -13.38 -0.39
C THR A 150 2.19 -14.74 -0.53
N ASN A 151 1.14 -14.85 -1.34
CA ASN A 151 0.43 -16.09 -1.58
C ASN A 151 0.48 -16.47 -3.04
N ASP A 152 0.48 -17.79 -3.29
CA ASP A 152 0.39 -18.40 -4.62
C ASP A 152 1.45 -17.84 -5.59
N ALA A 153 2.63 -17.53 -5.10
CA ALA A 153 3.69 -16.94 -5.92
C ALA A 153 4.24 -17.98 -6.91
N THR A 154 4.33 -17.56 -8.15
CA THR A 154 4.99 -18.31 -9.23
C THR A 154 6.03 -17.43 -9.88
N GLY A 155 7.12 -18.01 -10.36
CA GLY A 155 8.18 -17.23 -11.00
C GLY A 155 9.42 -18.05 -11.24
N LYS A 156 10.57 -17.37 -11.35
CA LYS A 156 11.86 -17.99 -11.53
C LYS A 156 12.90 -17.40 -10.58
N VAL A 157 13.77 -18.26 -10.08
CA VAL A 157 15.00 -17.87 -9.37
C VAL A 157 16.16 -18.56 -10.10
N TYR A 158 17.04 -17.78 -10.72
CA TYR A 158 17.97 -18.24 -11.75
C TYR A 158 17.20 -18.92 -12.93
N SER A 159 17.50 -20.17 -13.19
CA SER A 159 16.83 -21.00 -14.20
C SER A 159 15.75 -21.95 -13.62
N SER A 160 15.55 -21.91 -12.31
CA SER A 160 14.60 -22.79 -11.64
C SER A 160 13.23 -22.13 -11.60
N GLU A 161 12.22 -22.84 -12.09
CA GLU A 161 10.81 -22.43 -11.90
C GLU A 161 10.40 -22.74 -10.47
N VAL A 162 9.66 -21.81 -9.88
CA VAL A 162 9.03 -21.97 -8.56
C VAL A 162 7.54 -21.73 -8.70
N ALA A 163 6.75 -22.50 -7.99
CA ALA A 163 5.29 -22.42 -8.01
C ALA A 163 4.73 -22.69 -6.61
N ASP A 164 3.55 -22.15 -6.37
CA ASP A 164 2.80 -22.31 -5.12
C ASP A 164 3.61 -21.89 -3.89
N VAL A 165 4.41 -20.83 -4.03
CA VAL A 165 5.26 -20.32 -2.95
C VAL A 165 4.51 -19.30 -2.11
N ASP A 166 4.44 -19.56 -0.82
CA ASP A 166 3.99 -18.61 0.18
C ASP A 166 5.18 -18.06 0.95
N VAL A 167 5.20 -16.75 1.12
CA VAL A 167 6.22 -16.06 1.91
C VAL A 167 5.56 -15.23 2.99
N PHE A 168 6.04 -15.39 4.22
CA PHE A 168 5.63 -14.57 5.34
C PHE A 168 6.84 -13.93 6.00
N VAL A 169 6.83 -12.60 6.09
CA VAL A 169 7.90 -11.81 6.70
C VAL A 169 7.33 -10.98 7.84
N VAL A 170 8.00 -11.00 8.98
CA VAL A 170 7.70 -10.11 10.11
C VAL A 170 8.66 -8.93 10.07
N ILE A 171 8.10 -7.72 10.01
CA ILE A 171 8.84 -6.46 10.04
C ILE A 171 8.53 -5.76 11.36
N PRO A 172 9.40 -5.84 12.36
CA PRO A 172 9.19 -5.13 13.62
C PRO A 172 9.35 -3.62 13.46
N ASP A 173 8.99 -2.86 14.49
CA ASP A 173 9.12 -1.39 14.51
C ASP A 173 10.56 -0.90 14.25
N SER A 174 11.57 -1.75 14.49
CA SER A 174 12.97 -1.48 14.15
C SER A 174 13.26 -1.41 12.64
N GLY A 175 12.34 -1.89 11.80
CA GLY A 175 12.44 -1.88 10.34
C GLY A 175 13.35 -2.94 9.75
N GLN A 176 13.91 -3.85 10.55
CA GLN A 176 14.70 -4.98 10.08
C GLN A 176 13.88 -6.26 10.21
N ALA A 177 13.80 -7.04 9.15
CA ALA A 177 13.05 -8.30 9.19
C ALA A 177 13.61 -9.26 10.24
N ASP A 178 12.78 -9.69 11.19
CA ASP A 178 13.17 -10.61 12.26
C ASP A 178 12.94 -12.08 11.89
N MET A 179 11.99 -12.33 11.01
CA MET A 179 11.61 -13.68 10.63
C MET A 179 11.12 -13.72 9.18
N VAL A 180 11.61 -14.70 8.45
CA VAL A 180 11.14 -15.03 7.10
C VAL A 180 10.78 -16.50 7.09
N MET A 181 9.54 -16.83 6.74
CA MET A 181 9.09 -18.19 6.49
C MET A 181 8.72 -18.33 5.02
N VAL A 182 9.18 -19.40 4.42
CA VAL A 182 8.87 -19.76 3.03
C VAL A 182 8.33 -21.18 3.01
N SER A 183 7.21 -21.38 2.37
CA SER A 183 6.68 -22.71 2.06
C SER A 183 6.43 -22.82 0.56
N ALA A 184 6.71 -23.99 0.01
CA ALA A 184 6.57 -24.31 -1.41
C ALA A 184 6.10 -25.78 -1.56
#